data_00c8e0e670580100143f5d3f91c652b4
#
_entry.id   00c8e0e670580100143f5d3f91c652b4
#
_cell.length_a   1.000
_cell.length_b   1.000
_cell.length_c   1.000
_cell.angle_alpha   90.00
_cell.angle_beta   90.00
_cell.angle_gamma   90.00
#
_symmetry.space_group_name_H-M   'P 1'
#
loop_
_entity.id
_entity.type
_entity.pdbx_description
1 polymer ?
#
loop_
_entity_poly.entity_id
_entity_poly.type
_entity_poly.pdbx_seq_one_letter_code
_entity_poly.pdbx_strand_id
1 'polypeptide(L)'
;LGVKVLNNLSIGANVSYFWGDITRTLGMVYPSYTDIYGQTVSNSYVETTGMSVRDYKLDFGIQYTQPIGKKHSVTLGAVFTPKHNLNNDTYVQTNTSVITVKDTIATFGTPNCFGAGVTYKYDDRLTVGVDYSLQKWGDVTYMNQPNAFCDRTKISVGAEYIPSKIGRNYFGHVKYRLGGYYTTPYYKTEAGERASREYGVTAGFGLPVPRSRSIVSVTAQYVRVEGLQAGMLNENILRFSIGITFNERWFFKRKVD
;
A
#
# COMPACT_ATOMS: atom_id res chain seq x y z
N LEU A 1 17.61 0.19 9.49
CA LEU A 1 18.41 0.59 10.65
C LEU A 1 17.65 1.60 11.48
N GLY A 2 17.67 1.45 12.83
CA GLY A 2 17.03 2.40 13.74
C GLY A 2 17.92 2.64 14.95
N VAL A 3 18.03 3.89 15.38
CA VAL A 3 18.85 4.31 16.51
C VAL A 3 18.02 5.17 17.44
N LYS A 4 18.12 4.89 18.73
CA LYS A 4 17.56 5.74 19.77
C LYS A 4 18.59 6.84 20.11
N VAL A 5 18.29 8.05 19.67
CA VAL A 5 19.20 9.21 19.82
C VAL A 5 19.06 9.83 21.22
N LEU A 6 17.83 9.93 21.69
CA LEU A 6 17.49 10.39 23.04
C LEU A 6 16.53 9.40 23.68
N ASN A 7 16.29 9.52 24.99
CA ASN A 7 15.39 8.61 25.70
C ASN A 7 13.99 8.48 25.06
N ASN A 8 13.53 9.54 24.41
CA ASN A 8 12.20 9.62 23.83
C ASN A 8 12.21 9.76 22.29
N LEU A 9 13.40 9.92 21.67
CA LEU A 9 13.56 10.18 20.25
C LEU A 9 14.33 9.06 19.57
N SER A 10 13.74 8.51 18.54
CA SER A 10 14.36 7.52 17.65
C SER A 10 14.35 8.02 16.22
N ILE A 11 15.42 7.78 15.50
CA ILE A 11 15.52 8.00 14.07
C ILE A 11 15.81 6.68 13.37
N GLY A 12 15.35 6.54 12.15
CA GLY A 12 15.57 5.34 11.37
C GLY A 12 15.70 5.63 9.90
N ALA A 13 16.40 4.74 9.21
CA ALA A 13 16.48 4.71 7.78
C ALA A 13 16.29 3.27 7.30
N ASN A 14 15.56 3.12 6.22
CA ASN A 14 15.37 1.85 5.54
C ASN A 14 15.90 1.95 4.10
N VAL A 15 16.66 0.95 3.68
CA VAL A 15 17.15 0.80 2.32
C VAL A 15 16.53 -0.46 1.78
N SER A 16 15.75 -0.34 0.72
CA SER A 16 15.12 -1.46 0.03
C SER A 16 15.67 -1.53 -1.38
N TYR A 17 16.07 -2.71 -1.82
CA TYR A 17 16.38 -2.98 -3.22
C TYR A 17 15.21 -3.76 -3.82
N PHE A 18 14.78 -3.36 -4.99
CA PHE A 18 13.68 -4.02 -5.69
C PHE A 18 14.02 -4.22 -7.16
N TRP A 19 13.54 -5.32 -7.70
CA TRP A 19 13.74 -5.70 -9.09
C TRP A 19 12.52 -6.47 -9.58
N GLY A 20 12.29 -6.45 -10.86
CA GLY A 20 11.22 -7.22 -11.50
C GLY A 20 10.89 -6.71 -12.88
N ASP A 21 10.09 -7.51 -13.57
CA ASP A 21 9.59 -7.23 -14.90
C ASP A 21 8.07 -7.09 -14.86
N ILE A 22 7.57 -6.07 -15.53
CA ILE A 22 6.13 -5.84 -15.70
C ILE A 22 5.87 -5.84 -17.21
N THR A 23 4.97 -6.70 -17.64
CA THR A 23 4.53 -6.73 -19.04
C THR A 23 3.03 -6.54 -19.10
N ARG A 24 2.59 -5.61 -19.89
CA ARG A 24 1.18 -5.37 -20.20
C ARG A 24 0.97 -5.54 -21.70
N THR A 25 0.04 -6.41 -22.07
CA THR A 25 -0.33 -6.60 -23.47
C THR A 25 -1.79 -6.19 -23.66
N LEU A 26 -2.02 -5.33 -24.65
CA LEU A 26 -3.32 -4.93 -25.11
C LEU A 26 -3.49 -5.45 -26.53
N GLY A 27 -4.48 -6.30 -26.75
CA GLY A 27 -4.79 -6.84 -28.09
C GLY A 27 -6.17 -6.40 -28.57
N MET A 28 -6.24 -5.94 -29.80
CA MET A 28 -7.50 -5.69 -30.52
C MET A 28 -7.50 -6.51 -31.81
N VAL A 29 -8.57 -7.27 -32.01
CA VAL A 29 -8.80 -8.04 -33.23
C VAL A 29 -9.97 -7.38 -33.93
N TYR A 30 -9.73 -6.94 -35.14
CA TYR A 30 -10.80 -6.38 -36.01
C TYR A 30 -11.48 -7.49 -36.77
N PRO A 31 -12.80 -7.35 -37.10
CA PRO A 31 -13.50 -8.29 -37.96
C PRO A 31 -12.74 -8.44 -39.28
N SER A 32 -12.56 -9.67 -39.72
CA SER A 32 -12.01 -9.96 -41.04
C SER A 32 -12.99 -9.54 -42.14
N TYR A 33 -12.46 -9.02 -43.22
CA TYR A 33 -13.24 -8.69 -44.40
C TYR A 33 -12.60 -9.32 -45.65
N THR A 34 -13.41 -9.58 -46.66
CA THR A 34 -12.92 -10.07 -47.93
C THR A 34 -12.63 -8.89 -48.87
N ASP A 35 -11.43 -8.81 -49.38
CA ASP A 35 -11.04 -7.77 -50.32
C ASP A 35 -11.64 -7.97 -51.71
N ILE A 36 -11.39 -7.03 -52.61
CA ILE A 36 -11.90 -7.07 -54.01
C ILE A 36 -11.33 -8.21 -54.83
N TYR A 37 -10.26 -8.85 -54.34
CA TYR A 37 -9.62 -10.01 -54.98
C TYR A 37 -10.07 -11.34 -54.37
N GLY A 38 -11.05 -11.31 -53.43
CA GLY A 38 -11.56 -12.50 -52.74
C GLY A 38 -10.66 -13.03 -51.64
N GLN A 39 -9.68 -12.25 -51.18
CA GLN A 39 -8.79 -12.61 -50.07
C GLN A 39 -9.37 -12.15 -48.73
N THR A 40 -9.33 -13.03 -47.74
CA THR A 40 -9.72 -12.68 -46.38
C THR A 40 -8.60 -11.92 -45.70
N VAL A 41 -8.84 -10.65 -45.39
CA VAL A 41 -7.91 -9.77 -44.64
C VAL A 41 -8.34 -9.77 -43.20
N SER A 42 -7.44 -10.19 -42.32
CA SER A 42 -7.61 -10.10 -40.85
C SER A 42 -6.62 -9.09 -40.29
N ASN A 43 -7.12 -8.07 -39.64
CA ASN A 43 -6.31 -7.06 -39.00
C ASN A 43 -6.28 -7.26 -37.48
N SER A 44 -5.08 -7.27 -36.93
CA SER A 44 -4.87 -7.29 -35.48
C SER A 44 -3.92 -6.17 -35.08
N TYR A 45 -4.16 -5.64 -33.91
CA TYR A 45 -3.28 -4.69 -33.25
C TYR A 45 -2.92 -5.23 -31.86
N VAL A 46 -1.65 -5.42 -31.61
CA VAL A 46 -1.16 -5.86 -30.30
C VAL A 46 -0.08 -4.89 -29.84
N GLU A 47 -0.36 -4.23 -28.75
CA GLU A 47 0.59 -3.37 -28.05
C GLU A 47 1.10 -4.08 -26.80
N THR A 48 2.40 -4.23 -26.70
CA THR A 48 3.06 -4.79 -25.52
C THR A 48 3.97 -3.74 -24.91
N THR A 49 3.63 -3.32 -23.72
CA THR A 49 4.50 -2.48 -22.88
C THR A 49 5.25 -3.38 -21.92
N GLY A 50 6.58 -3.38 -22.02
CA GLY A 50 7.47 -4.10 -21.10
C GLY A 50 8.30 -3.10 -20.30
N MET A 51 8.42 -3.32 -19.00
CA MET A 51 9.27 -2.54 -18.10
C MET A 51 10.07 -3.49 -17.20
N SER A 52 11.39 -3.42 -17.28
CA SER A 52 12.31 -4.09 -16.37
C SER A 52 12.91 -3.06 -15.43
N VAL A 53 12.78 -3.27 -14.13
CA VAL A 53 13.24 -2.33 -13.09
C VAL A 53 14.26 -3.02 -12.20
N ARG A 54 15.36 -2.32 -11.90
CA ARG A 54 16.36 -2.73 -10.91
C ARG A 54 16.85 -1.48 -10.21
N ASP A 55 16.37 -1.27 -8.97
CA ASP A 55 16.64 -0.03 -8.27
C ASP A 55 16.52 -0.16 -6.75
N TYR A 56 16.82 0.91 -6.05
CA TYR A 56 16.72 1.02 -4.60
C TYR A 56 15.71 2.10 -4.19
N LYS A 57 15.24 1.99 -2.96
CA LYS A 57 14.37 2.97 -2.31
C LYS A 57 14.92 3.28 -0.93
N LEU A 58 14.93 4.55 -0.58
CA LEU A 58 15.33 5.05 0.75
C LEU A 58 14.09 5.59 1.47
N ASP A 59 13.92 5.17 2.71
CA ASP A 59 12.89 5.71 3.59
C ASP A 59 13.56 6.22 4.87
N PHE A 60 13.21 7.41 5.31
CA PHE A 60 13.67 8.02 6.55
C PHE A 60 12.50 8.17 7.52
N GLY A 61 12.75 7.92 8.78
CA GLY A 61 11.74 8.01 9.82
C GLY A 61 12.26 8.65 11.09
N ILE A 62 11.38 9.38 11.75
CA ILE A 62 11.60 9.94 13.08
C ILE A 62 10.40 9.60 13.96
N GLN A 63 10.66 9.22 15.19
CA GLN A 63 9.65 8.90 16.18
C GLN A 63 9.99 9.52 17.52
N TYR A 64 9.02 10.22 18.09
CA TYR A 64 9.13 10.79 19.43
C TYR A 64 8.02 10.22 20.31
N THR A 65 8.39 9.63 21.45
CA THR A 65 7.45 9.04 22.39
C THR A 65 7.53 9.78 23.72
N GLN A 66 6.45 10.43 24.12
CA GLN A 66 6.31 11.12 25.38
C GLN A 66 5.42 10.33 26.34
N PRO A 67 5.99 9.75 27.42
CA PRO A 67 5.17 9.23 28.51
C PRO A 67 4.55 10.39 29.30
N ILE A 68 3.27 10.26 29.61
CA ILE A 68 2.48 11.24 30.39
C ILE A 68 2.01 10.52 31.65
N GLY A 69 2.72 10.69 32.74
CA GLY A 69 2.48 9.93 33.96
C GLY A 69 2.80 8.44 33.81
N LYS A 70 2.11 7.57 34.57
CA LYS A 70 2.41 6.12 34.61
C LYS A 70 1.61 5.28 33.61
N LYS A 71 0.52 5.82 33.07
CA LYS A 71 -0.45 5.04 32.28
C LYS A 71 -0.66 5.57 30.86
N HIS A 72 -0.21 6.77 30.56
CA HIS A 72 -0.46 7.41 29.28
C HIS A 72 0.83 7.58 28.50
N SER A 73 0.80 7.41 27.21
CA SER A 73 1.88 7.79 26.32
C SER A 73 1.35 8.30 24.99
N VAL A 74 2.02 9.30 24.45
CA VAL A 74 1.77 9.82 23.11
C VAL A 74 3.02 9.57 22.27
N THR A 75 2.85 8.99 21.10
CA THR A 75 3.91 8.79 20.14
C THR A 75 3.59 9.58 18.88
N LEU A 76 4.52 10.42 18.46
CA LEU A 76 4.48 11.15 17.20
C LEU A 76 5.47 10.48 16.25
N GLY A 77 5.08 10.30 15.02
CA GLY A 77 5.91 9.72 13.97
C GLY A 77 5.85 10.55 12.70
N ALA A 78 6.98 10.66 12.01
CA ALA A 78 7.02 11.18 10.65
C ALA A 78 7.93 10.31 9.79
N VAL A 79 7.56 10.15 8.53
CA VAL A 79 8.33 9.39 7.53
C VAL A 79 8.46 10.20 6.25
N PHE A 80 9.60 10.08 5.59
CA PHE A 80 9.89 10.72 4.34
C PHE A 80 10.60 9.76 3.40
N THR A 81 10.10 9.65 2.18
CA THR A 81 10.74 8.94 1.08
C THR A 81 11.03 9.93 -0.04
N PRO A 82 12.30 10.16 -0.41
CA PRO A 82 12.64 11.06 -1.50
C PRO A 82 12.22 10.49 -2.85
N LYS A 83 11.88 11.40 -3.76
CA LYS A 83 11.65 11.10 -5.17
C LYS A 83 12.91 10.47 -5.76
N HIS A 84 12.72 9.45 -6.58
CA HIS A 84 13.81 8.79 -7.29
C HIS A 84 13.36 8.43 -8.70
N ASN A 85 14.20 8.74 -9.69
CA ASN A 85 14.00 8.27 -11.05
C ASN A 85 14.54 6.84 -11.13
N LEU A 86 13.69 5.91 -11.51
CA LEU A 86 14.05 4.50 -11.53
C LEU A 86 15.01 4.19 -12.66
N ASN A 87 15.99 3.36 -12.35
CA ASN A 87 16.79 2.70 -13.38
C ASN A 87 15.95 1.58 -14.01
N ASN A 88 15.37 1.88 -15.15
CA ASN A 88 14.44 1.01 -15.85
C ASN A 88 14.70 0.95 -17.34
N ASP A 89 14.53 -0.25 -17.90
CA ASP A 89 14.45 -0.50 -19.33
C ASP A 89 12.97 -0.66 -19.70
N THR A 90 12.39 0.37 -20.30
CA THR A 90 10.99 0.36 -20.72
C THR A 90 10.88 0.44 -22.23
N TYR A 91 10.05 -0.41 -22.81
CA TYR A 91 9.76 -0.41 -24.23
C TYR A 91 8.27 -0.56 -24.48
N VAL A 92 7.81 0.01 -25.59
CA VAL A 92 6.50 -0.26 -26.18
C VAL A 92 6.72 -0.92 -27.52
N GLN A 93 6.17 -2.10 -27.69
CA GLN A 93 6.21 -2.86 -28.94
C GLN A 93 4.79 -2.92 -29.52
N THR A 94 4.63 -2.35 -30.69
CA THR A 94 3.36 -2.41 -31.44
C THR A 94 3.49 -3.39 -32.59
N ASN A 95 2.68 -4.43 -32.57
CA ASN A 95 2.57 -5.41 -33.63
C ASN A 95 1.22 -5.20 -34.33
N THR A 96 1.28 -4.93 -35.61
CA THR A 96 0.11 -4.94 -36.50
C THR A 96 0.25 -6.11 -37.48
N SER A 97 -0.78 -6.39 -38.26
CA SER A 97 -0.72 -7.44 -39.31
C SER A 97 0.40 -7.22 -40.35
N VAL A 98 0.97 -6.01 -40.40
CA VAL A 98 1.94 -5.62 -41.43
C VAL A 98 3.29 -5.20 -40.86
N ILE A 99 3.32 -4.58 -39.68
CA ILE A 99 4.53 -3.94 -39.13
C ILE A 99 4.69 -4.26 -37.65
N THR A 100 5.93 -4.48 -37.23
CA THR A 100 6.35 -4.51 -35.82
C THR A 100 7.25 -3.31 -35.55
N VAL A 101 6.86 -2.45 -34.63
CA VAL A 101 7.66 -1.30 -34.16
C VAL A 101 7.94 -1.47 -32.69
N LYS A 102 9.19 -1.23 -32.29
CA LYS A 102 9.60 -1.25 -30.87
C LYS A 102 10.29 0.07 -30.54
N ASP A 103 9.67 0.84 -29.64
CA ASP A 103 10.20 2.10 -29.12
C ASP A 103 10.66 1.94 -27.68
N THR A 104 11.83 2.48 -27.35
CA THR A 104 12.33 2.51 -25.97
C THR A 104 11.92 3.82 -25.32
N ILE A 105 11.27 3.71 -24.16
CA ILE A 105 10.76 4.86 -23.38
C ILE A 105 11.53 4.93 -22.08
N ALA A 106 12.13 6.07 -21.77
CA ALA A 106 13.23 6.14 -20.82
C ALA A 106 12.88 6.55 -19.39
N THR A 107 11.66 7.02 -19.05
CA THR A 107 11.47 7.60 -17.72
C THR A 107 10.24 7.14 -16.96
N PHE A 108 10.51 6.52 -15.84
CA PHE A 108 9.57 6.25 -14.77
C PHE A 108 10.24 6.56 -13.43
N GLY A 109 9.50 7.13 -12.48
CA GLY A 109 10.05 7.49 -11.18
C GLY A 109 9.10 7.19 -10.03
N THR A 110 9.63 7.22 -8.83
CA THR A 110 8.85 7.20 -7.59
C THR A 110 8.66 8.62 -7.06
N PRO A 111 7.52 8.93 -6.44
CA PRO A 111 7.23 10.26 -5.92
C PRO A 111 7.94 10.53 -4.60
N ASN A 112 8.02 11.80 -4.20
CA ASN A 112 8.21 12.15 -2.80
C ASN A 112 7.01 11.66 -1.98
N CYS A 113 7.28 10.91 -0.91
CA CYS A 113 6.25 10.48 0.02
C CYS A 113 6.48 11.07 1.40
N PHE A 114 5.42 11.60 2.00
CA PHE A 114 5.40 12.15 3.34
C PHE A 114 4.36 11.42 4.16
N GLY A 115 4.69 11.07 5.38
CA GLY A 115 3.76 10.50 6.32
C GLY A 115 3.93 11.13 7.68
N ALA A 116 2.83 11.35 8.40
CA ALA A 116 2.84 11.79 9.78
C ALA A 116 1.72 11.09 10.55
N GLY A 117 1.99 10.73 11.80
CA GLY A 117 1.03 10.03 12.61
C GLY A 117 1.17 10.35 14.09
N VAL A 118 0.08 10.16 14.79
CA VAL A 118 0.02 10.26 16.24
C VAL A 118 -0.66 9.01 16.80
N THR A 119 -0.07 8.44 17.84
CA THR A 119 -0.63 7.31 18.56
C THR A 119 -0.70 7.65 20.04
N TYR A 120 -1.89 7.50 20.61
CA TYR A 120 -2.14 7.60 22.04
C TYR A 120 -2.35 6.21 22.63
N LYS A 121 -1.67 5.92 23.74
CA LYS A 121 -1.86 4.66 24.49
C LYS A 121 -2.25 4.98 25.93
N TYR A 122 -3.24 4.22 26.41
CA TYR A 122 -3.69 4.25 27.80
C TYR A 122 -3.55 2.88 28.43
N ASP A 123 -2.70 2.77 29.44
CA ASP A 123 -2.49 1.58 30.29
C ASP A 123 -2.25 0.29 29.45
N ASP A 124 -1.67 0.40 28.23
CA ASP A 124 -1.59 -0.64 27.20
C ASP A 124 -2.92 -1.41 26.96
N ARG A 125 -4.04 -0.86 27.38
CA ARG A 125 -5.37 -1.41 27.18
C ARG A 125 -6.09 -0.75 26.01
N LEU A 126 -5.87 0.54 25.83
CA LEU A 126 -6.42 1.29 24.71
C LEU A 126 -5.28 1.90 23.90
N THR A 127 -5.26 1.65 22.62
CA THR A 127 -4.37 2.32 21.66
C THR A 127 -5.24 2.96 20.59
N VAL A 128 -5.07 4.25 20.37
CA VAL A 128 -5.76 4.99 19.29
C VAL A 128 -4.69 5.66 18.46
N GLY A 129 -4.81 5.55 17.14
CA GLY A 129 -3.87 6.16 16.20
C GLY A 129 -4.57 6.85 15.05
N VAL A 130 -3.95 7.93 14.57
CA VAL A 130 -4.33 8.66 13.37
C VAL A 130 -3.08 8.85 12.53
N ASP A 131 -3.17 8.53 11.24
CA ASP A 131 -2.09 8.66 10.29
C ASP A 131 -2.56 9.44 9.06
N TYR A 132 -1.67 10.28 8.55
CA TYR A 132 -1.82 10.97 7.28
C TYR A 132 -0.65 10.64 6.37
N SER A 133 -0.89 10.35 5.13
CA SER A 133 0.15 10.17 4.12
C SER A 133 -0.16 10.91 2.83
N LEU A 134 0.87 11.51 2.25
CA LEU A 134 0.84 12.25 0.99
C LEU A 134 1.92 11.69 0.07
N GLN A 135 1.54 11.31 -1.14
CA GLN A 135 2.44 10.88 -2.20
C GLN A 135 2.30 11.84 -3.39
N LYS A 136 3.39 12.50 -3.74
CA LYS A 136 3.47 13.53 -4.77
C LYS A 136 3.59 12.94 -6.19
N TRP A 137 2.61 12.14 -6.60
CA TRP A 137 2.58 11.52 -7.92
C TRP A 137 2.42 12.50 -9.07
N GLY A 138 1.85 13.70 -8.81
CA GLY A 138 1.77 14.76 -9.80
C GLY A 138 3.12 15.24 -10.32
N ASP A 139 4.20 15.07 -9.51
CA ASP A 139 5.56 15.48 -9.87
C ASP A 139 6.35 14.37 -10.58
N VAL A 140 5.71 13.24 -10.88
CA VAL A 140 6.34 12.07 -11.52
C VAL A 140 6.06 12.09 -13.02
N THR A 141 7.10 11.88 -13.80
CA THR A 141 6.98 11.62 -15.24
C THR A 141 6.72 10.13 -15.46
N TYR A 142 5.72 9.81 -16.27
CA TYR A 142 5.39 8.44 -16.66
C TYR A 142 5.38 8.33 -18.19
N MET A 143 6.18 7.41 -18.74
CA MET A 143 6.34 7.22 -20.20
C MET A 143 6.56 8.54 -20.94
N ASN A 144 7.50 9.36 -20.46
CA ASN A 144 7.80 10.70 -20.98
C ASN A 144 6.65 11.73 -20.92
N GLN A 145 5.52 11.38 -20.28
CA GLN A 145 4.41 12.30 -20.08
C GLN A 145 4.49 12.92 -18.68
N PRO A 146 4.67 14.23 -18.57
CA PRO A 146 4.55 14.93 -17.30
C PRO A 146 3.08 15.00 -16.85
N ASN A 147 2.85 15.08 -15.55
CA ASN A 147 1.50 15.22 -14.98
C ASN A 147 0.52 14.07 -15.34
N ALA A 148 1.03 12.88 -15.67
CA ALA A 148 0.19 11.71 -15.95
C ALA A 148 -0.64 11.28 -14.74
N PHE A 149 -0.19 11.62 -13.53
CA PHE A 149 -0.81 11.25 -12.26
C PHE A 149 -1.24 12.48 -11.46
N CYS A 150 -2.01 12.26 -10.41
CA CYS A 150 -2.34 13.23 -9.38
C CYS A 150 -1.85 12.79 -8.01
N ASP A 151 -1.66 13.73 -7.09
CA ASP A 151 -1.21 13.44 -5.74
C ASP A 151 -2.19 12.52 -5.02
N ARG A 152 -1.67 11.49 -4.38
CA ARG A 152 -2.44 10.59 -3.53
C ARG A 152 -2.36 11.05 -2.08
N THR A 153 -3.52 11.16 -1.44
CA THR A 153 -3.64 11.39 -0.01
C THR A 153 -4.34 10.22 0.65
N LYS A 154 -3.92 9.89 1.88
CA LYS A 154 -4.61 8.90 2.70
C LYS A 154 -4.63 9.37 4.15
N ILE A 155 -5.82 9.32 4.75
CA ILE A 155 -6.03 9.51 6.18
C ILE A 155 -6.55 8.19 6.73
N SER A 156 -5.98 7.71 7.82
CA SER A 156 -6.46 6.51 8.52
C SER A 156 -6.56 6.76 10.02
N VAL A 157 -7.56 6.16 10.63
CA VAL A 157 -7.79 6.16 12.06
C VAL A 157 -8.02 4.73 12.52
N GLY A 158 -7.46 4.38 13.68
CA GLY A 158 -7.61 3.05 14.24
C GLY A 158 -7.62 3.06 15.76
N ALA A 159 -8.31 2.08 16.33
CA ALA A 159 -8.32 1.84 17.76
C ALA A 159 -8.18 0.35 18.05
N GLU A 160 -7.40 0.01 19.06
CA GLU A 160 -7.31 -1.33 19.65
C GLU A 160 -7.64 -1.23 21.14
N TYR A 161 -8.54 -2.10 21.60
CA TYR A 161 -8.93 -2.18 23.01
C TYR A 161 -8.79 -3.59 23.55
N ILE A 162 -8.18 -3.71 24.73
CA ILE A 162 -8.02 -4.95 25.49
C ILE A 162 -8.73 -4.78 26.84
N PRO A 163 -9.85 -5.43 27.09
CA PRO A 163 -10.64 -5.22 28.32
C PRO A 163 -9.89 -5.49 29.61
N SER A 164 -9.07 -6.55 29.65
CA SER A 164 -8.32 -6.92 30.84
C SER A 164 -6.97 -7.53 30.48
N LYS A 165 -5.90 -7.13 31.17
CA LYS A 165 -4.58 -7.77 31.05
C LYS A 165 -4.42 -8.95 31.98
N ILE A 166 -5.16 -8.95 33.09
CA ILE A 166 -5.04 -9.92 34.19
C ILE A 166 -6.43 -10.46 34.47
N GLY A 167 -6.61 -11.76 34.43
CA GLY A 167 -7.90 -12.38 34.72
C GLY A 167 -8.00 -13.79 34.10
N ARG A 168 -9.02 -14.54 34.55
CA ARG A 168 -9.30 -15.89 34.01
C ARG A 168 -10.21 -15.87 32.79
N ASN A 169 -10.86 -14.74 32.49
CA ASN A 169 -11.79 -14.63 31.38
C ASN A 169 -11.03 -14.45 30.06
N TYR A 170 -11.18 -15.40 29.15
CA TYR A 170 -10.55 -15.38 27.82
C TYR A 170 -10.92 -14.14 27.01
N PHE A 171 -12.21 -13.75 27.00
CA PHE A 171 -12.69 -12.58 26.26
C PHE A 171 -12.10 -11.24 26.76
N GLY A 172 -11.63 -11.21 28.01
CA GLY A 172 -10.90 -10.07 28.55
C GLY A 172 -9.53 -9.85 27.88
N HIS A 173 -8.92 -10.90 27.35
CA HIS A 173 -7.62 -10.83 26.69
C HIS A 173 -7.70 -10.67 25.16
N VAL A 174 -8.91 -10.75 24.60
CA VAL A 174 -9.16 -10.52 23.18
C VAL A 174 -8.87 -9.06 22.86
N LYS A 175 -8.16 -8.83 21.76
CA LYS A 175 -7.91 -7.51 21.20
C LYS A 175 -9.05 -7.14 20.26
N TYR A 176 -9.81 -6.14 20.62
CA TYR A 176 -10.89 -5.60 19.79
C TYR A 176 -10.33 -4.45 18.96
N ARG A 177 -10.47 -4.51 17.65
CA ARG A 177 -9.90 -3.56 16.71
C ARG A 177 -10.97 -2.96 15.85
N LEU A 178 -10.90 -1.64 15.69
CA LEU A 178 -11.76 -0.86 14.81
C LEU A 178 -10.92 0.14 14.06
N GLY A 179 -11.23 0.37 12.79
CA GLY A 179 -10.49 1.33 11.99
C GLY A 179 -11.31 1.84 10.81
N GLY A 180 -10.82 2.93 10.24
CA GLY A 180 -11.36 3.49 9.03
C GLY A 180 -10.30 4.27 8.27
N TYR A 181 -10.49 4.43 6.97
CA TYR A 181 -9.60 5.23 6.15
C TYR A 181 -10.35 5.88 5.00
N TYR A 182 -9.77 6.96 4.54
CA TYR A 182 -10.14 7.65 3.31
C TYR A 182 -8.88 7.84 2.46
N THR A 183 -8.94 7.54 1.16
CA THR A 183 -7.82 7.75 0.25
C THR A 183 -8.29 8.23 -1.12
N THR A 184 -7.49 9.09 -1.71
CA THR A 184 -7.65 9.50 -3.11
C THR A 184 -6.62 8.74 -3.94
N PRO A 185 -6.99 8.07 -5.04
CA PRO A 185 -6.04 7.40 -5.91
C PRO A 185 -5.18 8.41 -6.66
N TYR A 186 -4.05 7.92 -7.18
CA TYR A 186 -3.10 8.74 -7.93
C TYR A 186 -3.40 8.81 -9.43
N TYR A 187 -4.22 7.91 -9.97
CA TYR A 187 -4.53 7.88 -11.39
C TYR A 187 -5.60 8.91 -11.77
N LYS A 188 -5.45 9.43 -12.99
CA LYS A 188 -6.36 10.36 -13.62
C LYS A 188 -7.18 9.66 -14.69
N THR A 189 -8.31 10.27 -15.05
CA THR A 189 -9.05 9.94 -16.27
C THR A 189 -8.43 10.62 -17.48
N GLU A 190 -8.87 10.25 -18.67
CA GLU A 190 -8.48 10.93 -19.92
C GLU A 190 -8.79 12.44 -19.90
N ALA A 191 -9.81 12.86 -19.17
CA ALA A 191 -10.13 14.28 -18.96
C ALA A 191 -9.18 15.02 -18.02
N GLY A 192 -8.17 14.31 -17.45
CA GLY A 192 -7.18 14.90 -16.55
C GLY A 192 -7.64 15.09 -15.10
N GLU A 193 -8.85 14.63 -14.76
CA GLU A 193 -9.41 14.72 -13.42
C GLU A 193 -9.21 13.42 -12.63
N ARG A 194 -9.41 13.49 -11.31
CA ARG A 194 -9.36 12.29 -10.45
C ARG A 194 -10.44 11.30 -10.82
N ALA A 195 -10.08 10.04 -10.97
CA ALA A 195 -10.99 8.99 -11.39
C ALA A 195 -11.98 8.58 -10.30
N SER A 196 -11.52 8.42 -9.07
CA SER A 196 -12.34 7.89 -7.98
C SER A 196 -11.88 8.39 -6.61
N ARG A 197 -12.59 8.01 -5.57
CA ARG A 197 -12.19 8.09 -4.17
C ARG A 197 -12.53 6.78 -3.49
N GLU A 198 -11.79 6.43 -2.46
CA GLU A 198 -11.98 5.18 -1.75
C GLU A 198 -12.03 5.44 -0.25
N TYR A 199 -12.97 4.82 0.43
CA TYR A 199 -13.03 4.80 1.87
C TYR A 199 -13.43 3.41 2.37
N GLY A 200 -12.94 3.07 3.53
CA GLY A 200 -13.17 1.77 4.11
C GLY A 200 -13.27 1.81 5.62
N VAL A 201 -14.01 0.86 6.15
CA VAL A 201 -14.10 0.58 7.57
C VAL A 201 -13.64 -0.85 7.84
N THR A 202 -12.96 -1.06 8.96
CA THR A 202 -12.44 -2.35 9.37
C THR A 202 -12.84 -2.66 10.79
N ALA A 203 -13.19 -3.92 11.04
CA ALA A 203 -13.40 -4.43 12.39
C ALA A 203 -12.67 -5.78 12.53
N GLY A 204 -12.09 -6.05 13.68
CA GLY A 204 -11.33 -7.29 13.86
C GLY A 204 -11.11 -7.66 15.31
N PHE A 205 -10.73 -8.93 15.48
CA PHE A 205 -10.41 -9.53 16.77
C PHE A 205 -9.01 -10.13 16.71
N GLY A 206 -8.22 -9.88 17.74
CA GLY A 206 -6.96 -10.57 17.99
C GLY A 206 -7.16 -11.58 19.13
N LEU A 207 -7.20 -12.84 18.78
CA LEU A 207 -7.46 -13.96 19.69
C LEU A 207 -6.12 -14.52 20.21
N PRO A 208 -5.76 -14.32 21.48
CA PRO A 208 -4.54 -14.88 22.03
C PRO A 208 -4.64 -16.39 22.13
N VAL A 209 -3.61 -17.11 21.69
CA VAL A 209 -3.56 -18.57 21.81
C VAL A 209 -3.15 -18.93 23.25
N PRO A 210 -3.98 -19.74 23.97
CA PRO A 210 -3.65 -20.15 25.33
C PRO A 210 -2.28 -20.82 25.43
N ARG A 211 -1.51 -20.49 26.47
CA ARG A 211 -0.16 -21.00 26.73
C ARG A 211 0.91 -20.67 25.69
N SER A 212 0.59 -19.86 24.69
CA SER A 212 1.50 -19.33 23.68
C SER A 212 1.46 -17.80 23.69
N ARG A 213 2.46 -17.16 23.10
CA ARG A 213 2.43 -15.72 22.81
C ARG A 213 1.88 -15.41 21.42
N SER A 214 1.42 -16.43 20.74
CA SER A 214 0.87 -16.34 19.39
C SER A 214 -0.54 -15.74 19.42
N ILE A 215 -0.91 -15.06 18.33
CA ILE A 215 -2.21 -14.40 18.20
C ILE A 215 -2.81 -14.80 16.86
N VAL A 216 -4.07 -15.22 16.87
CA VAL A 216 -4.88 -15.38 15.67
C VAL A 216 -5.68 -14.11 15.46
N SER A 217 -5.53 -13.45 14.33
CA SER A 217 -6.26 -12.23 13.97
C SER A 217 -7.33 -12.56 12.94
N VAL A 218 -8.56 -12.15 13.20
CA VAL A 218 -9.68 -12.23 12.26
C VAL A 218 -10.16 -10.82 12.00
N THR A 219 -10.25 -10.43 10.73
CA THR A 219 -10.61 -9.05 10.34
C THR A 219 -11.62 -9.09 9.21
N ALA A 220 -12.64 -8.27 9.31
CA ALA A 220 -13.57 -7.92 8.24
C ALA A 220 -13.35 -6.46 7.83
N GLN A 221 -13.36 -6.21 6.53
CA GLN A 221 -13.19 -4.89 5.94
C GLN A 221 -14.27 -4.67 4.90
N TYR A 222 -14.94 -3.54 4.98
CA TYR A 222 -15.81 -3.05 3.93
C TYR A 222 -15.17 -1.82 3.28
N VAL A 223 -15.06 -1.85 1.96
CA VAL A 223 -14.47 -0.78 1.15
C VAL A 223 -15.48 -0.34 0.11
N ARG A 224 -15.64 0.96 -0.01
CA ARG A 224 -16.40 1.57 -1.10
C ARG A 224 -15.48 2.43 -1.96
N VAL A 225 -15.48 2.15 -3.24
CA VAL A 225 -14.84 2.95 -4.29
C VAL A 225 -15.93 3.71 -5.02
N GLU A 226 -15.85 5.02 -5.03
CA GLU A 226 -16.79 5.88 -5.73
C GLU A 226 -16.12 6.49 -6.96
N GLY A 227 -16.68 6.24 -8.12
CA GLY A 227 -16.32 6.94 -9.35
C GLY A 227 -16.74 8.42 -9.27
N LEU A 228 -15.83 9.33 -9.60
CA LEU A 228 -16.09 10.77 -9.51
C LEU A 228 -16.62 11.36 -10.81
N GLN A 229 -16.65 10.58 -11.89
CA GLN A 229 -17.07 11.03 -13.21
C GLN A 229 -18.22 10.21 -13.77
N ALA A 230 -18.99 10.81 -14.69
CA ALA A 230 -20.08 10.13 -15.38
C ALA A 230 -19.57 8.89 -16.14
N GLY A 231 -20.24 7.77 -15.95
CA GLY A 231 -19.88 6.49 -16.58
C GLY A 231 -18.88 5.64 -15.79
N MET A 232 -18.33 6.14 -14.68
CA MET A 232 -17.49 5.32 -13.80
C MET A 232 -18.33 4.46 -12.86
N LEU A 233 -17.84 3.24 -12.62
CA LEU A 233 -18.49 2.28 -11.75
C LEU A 233 -18.19 2.59 -10.28
N ASN A 234 -19.22 2.40 -9.44
CA ASN A 234 -19.05 2.34 -8.00
C ASN A 234 -18.86 0.89 -7.58
N GLU A 235 -17.88 0.64 -6.71
CA GLU A 235 -17.60 -0.71 -6.24
C GLU A 235 -17.77 -0.81 -4.74
N ASN A 236 -18.35 -1.92 -4.28
CA ASN A 236 -18.43 -2.30 -2.88
C ASN A 236 -17.67 -3.61 -2.69
N ILE A 237 -16.63 -3.59 -1.86
CA ILE A 237 -15.74 -4.72 -1.64
C ILE A 237 -15.84 -5.14 -0.19
N LEU A 238 -16.20 -6.40 0.06
CA LEU A 238 -16.13 -7.01 1.37
C LEU A 238 -14.95 -7.97 1.41
N ARG A 239 -14.05 -7.78 2.36
CA ARG A 239 -12.84 -8.58 2.52
C ARG A 239 -12.78 -9.18 3.91
N PHE A 240 -12.53 -10.48 3.97
CA PHE A 240 -12.25 -11.19 5.21
C PHE A 240 -10.78 -11.64 5.20
N SER A 241 -10.09 -11.50 6.33
CA SER A 241 -8.70 -11.90 6.46
C SER A 241 -8.49 -12.63 7.78
N ILE A 242 -7.74 -13.72 7.71
CA ILE A 242 -7.28 -14.47 8.89
C ILE A 242 -5.75 -14.46 8.86
N GLY A 243 -5.15 -14.05 9.96
CA GLY A 243 -3.71 -14.01 10.13
C GLY A 243 -3.27 -14.71 11.40
N ILE A 244 -2.11 -15.33 11.37
CA ILE A 244 -1.52 -15.98 12.54
C ILE A 244 -0.15 -15.36 12.78
N THR A 245 0.06 -14.81 13.98
CA THR A 245 1.35 -14.28 14.41
C THR A 245 1.96 -15.29 15.39
N PHE A 246 3.02 -15.96 14.98
CA PHE A 246 3.78 -16.84 15.85
C PHE A 246 4.82 -16.03 16.61
N ASN A 247 4.81 -16.16 17.94
CA ASN A 247 5.79 -15.52 18.81
C ASN A 247 6.26 -16.56 19.85
N GLU A 248 7.22 -17.37 19.46
CA GLU A 248 7.79 -18.41 20.29
C GLU A 248 9.25 -18.12 20.63
N ARG A 249 9.67 -18.56 21.82
CA ARG A 249 11.09 -18.49 22.20
C ARG A 249 11.82 -19.68 21.58
N TRP A 250 12.64 -19.41 20.61
CA TRP A 250 13.57 -20.36 20.01
C TRP A 250 14.73 -20.56 20.96
N PHE A 251 15.34 -21.44 21.36
CA PHE A 251 16.47 -21.61 22.29
C PHE A 251 16.08 -21.57 23.78
N PHE A 252 15.21 -22.47 24.16
CA PHE A 252 14.99 -22.75 25.56
C PHE A 252 16.05 -23.74 26.06
N LYS A 253 16.99 -23.32 26.92
CA LYS A 253 17.80 -24.29 27.71
C LYS A 253 16.85 -25.01 28.66
N ARG A 254 16.53 -26.29 28.39
CA ARG A 254 15.91 -27.14 29.38
C ARG A 254 16.92 -27.36 30.49
N LYS A 255 16.63 -26.97 31.72
CA LYS A 255 17.31 -27.54 32.89
C LYS A 255 16.94 -29.00 32.92
N VAL A 256 17.91 -29.88 32.75
CA VAL A 256 17.84 -31.28 33.07
C VAL A 256 18.20 -31.35 34.53
N ASP A 257 17.24 -31.62 35.41
CA ASP A 257 17.46 -32.00 36.79
C ASP A 257 17.89 -33.46 36.87
#